data_d4e223399ee3c43efb12e98b4fbb81f2
#
_entry.id   d4e223399ee3c43efb12e98b4fbb81f2
#
_cell.length_a   1.000
_cell.length_b   1.000
_cell.length_c   1.000
_cell.angle_alpha   90.00
_cell.angle_beta   90.00
_cell.angle_gamma   90.00
#
_symmetry.space_group_name_H-M   'P 1'
#
loop_
_entity.id
_entity.type
_entity.pdbx_description
1 polymer ?
#
loop_
_entity_poly.entity_id
_entity_poly.type
_entity_poly.pdbx_seq_one_letter_code
_entity_poly.pdbx_strand_id
1 'polypeptide(L)'
;MRKLTILIILVATAAVTLAQAPPKATAPVPQANPFTAYTRLNYWGGKAVMLRTAEQVPEEYYSFRPTDAVRSFGQILGHVADAQYYFCSVARGEKNPFPNIEKTKSSKADLITALKDAFAYCDQAYEGMTDVSGSEMVMLMGFKIPKLGVLIGNNQHISEHYGNLVTYMRLKNIVPPSSDPAFMRQIMQQIKK
;
A
#
# COMPACT_ATOMS: atom_id res chain seq x y z
N MET A 1 88.80 -34.55 25.41
CA MET A 1 87.85 -33.42 25.03
C MET A 1 86.54 -34.07 24.65
N ARG A 2 85.56 -34.07 25.57
CA ARG A 2 84.16 -34.61 25.33
C ARG A 2 83.28 -33.53 24.74
N LYS A 3 82.81 -33.79 23.54
CA LYS A 3 81.80 -32.90 22.88
C LYS A 3 80.44 -33.23 23.45
N LEU A 4 79.80 -32.23 24.12
CA LEU A 4 78.45 -32.32 24.64
C LEU A 4 77.51 -31.91 23.52
N THR A 5 76.69 -32.83 23.00
CA THR A 5 75.71 -32.58 21.99
C THR A 5 74.38 -32.24 22.71
N ILE A 6 73.90 -30.97 22.61
CA ILE A 6 72.64 -30.52 23.17
C ILE A 6 71.53 -30.85 22.15
N LEU A 7 70.60 -31.75 22.54
CA LEU A 7 69.41 -32.11 21.77
C LEU A 7 68.31 -31.09 22.14
N ILE A 8 67.96 -30.20 21.22
CA ILE A 8 66.82 -29.23 21.40
C ILE A 8 65.56 -30.00 20.94
N ILE A 9 64.67 -30.32 21.91
CA ILE A 9 63.33 -30.83 21.63
C ILE A 9 62.40 -29.67 21.41
N LEU A 10 61.93 -29.54 20.16
CA LEU A 10 60.91 -28.54 19.79
C LEU A 10 59.52 -29.13 20.15
N VAL A 11 58.88 -28.62 21.18
CA VAL A 11 57.47 -28.94 21.51
C VAL A 11 56.56 -28.07 20.69
N ALA A 12 55.93 -28.63 19.66
CA ALA A 12 54.91 -27.95 18.89
C ALA A 12 53.57 -27.98 19.67
N THR A 13 53.15 -26.84 20.24
CA THR A 13 51.81 -26.69 20.83
C THR A 13 50.80 -26.44 19.72
N ALA A 14 49.99 -27.45 19.40
CA ALA A 14 48.84 -27.29 18.52
C ALA A 14 47.73 -26.46 19.24
N ALA A 15 47.53 -25.25 18.83
CA ALA A 15 46.39 -24.44 19.30
C ALA A 15 45.09 -24.98 18.67
N VAL A 16 44.28 -25.67 19.47
CA VAL A 16 42.90 -26.05 19.07
C VAL A 16 42.03 -24.82 19.10
N THR A 17 41.77 -24.19 17.93
CA THR A 17 40.75 -23.18 17.79
C THR A 17 39.39 -23.85 17.87
N LEU A 18 38.71 -23.68 19.01
CA LEU A 18 37.27 -24.01 19.14
C LEU A 18 36.49 -23.05 18.21
N ALA A 19 36.07 -23.57 17.07
CA ALA A 19 35.15 -22.85 16.21
C ALA A 19 33.83 -22.65 16.97
N GLN A 20 33.54 -21.41 17.38
CA GLN A 20 32.26 -21.06 17.96
C GLN A 20 31.17 -21.29 16.90
N ALA A 21 30.16 -22.10 17.25
CA ALA A 21 28.98 -22.26 16.40
C ALA A 21 28.35 -20.88 16.10
N PRO A 22 27.92 -20.61 14.86
CA PRO A 22 27.27 -19.36 14.55
C PRO A 22 26.08 -19.13 15.49
N PRO A 23 25.81 -17.89 15.90
CA PRO A 23 24.68 -17.60 16.78
C PRO A 23 23.40 -18.12 16.12
N LYS A 24 22.63 -18.90 16.87
CA LYS A 24 21.35 -19.44 16.41
C LYS A 24 20.46 -18.26 16.01
N ALA A 25 20.10 -18.18 14.73
CA ALA A 25 19.21 -17.13 14.25
C ALA A 25 17.94 -17.15 15.11
N THR A 26 17.70 -16.09 15.87
CA THR A 26 16.45 -15.92 16.61
C THR A 26 15.31 -15.90 15.59
N ALA A 27 14.32 -16.78 15.75
CA ALA A 27 13.13 -16.77 14.92
C ALA A 27 12.52 -15.37 14.95
N PRO A 28 12.07 -14.82 13.79
CA PRO A 28 11.44 -13.51 13.76
C PRO A 28 10.29 -13.50 14.78
N VAL A 29 10.24 -12.44 15.61
CA VAL A 29 9.10 -12.25 16.51
C VAL A 29 7.86 -12.12 15.62
N PRO A 30 6.80 -12.93 15.83
CA PRO A 30 5.59 -12.82 15.04
C PRO A 30 5.06 -11.39 15.10
N GLN A 31 4.85 -10.75 13.95
CA GLN A 31 4.27 -9.42 13.89
C GLN A 31 2.83 -9.49 14.40
N ALA A 32 2.48 -8.66 15.39
CA ALA A 32 1.09 -8.52 15.80
C ALA A 32 0.27 -7.98 14.60
N ASN A 33 -0.89 -8.56 14.33
CA ASN A 33 -1.79 -8.16 13.24
C ASN A 33 -1.18 -8.22 11.82
N PRO A 34 -0.57 -9.35 11.37
CA PRO A 34 0.12 -9.41 10.10
C PRO A 34 -0.81 -9.17 8.88
N PHE A 35 -2.07 -9.59 8.95
CA PHE A 35 -3.00 -9.45 7.83
C PHE A 35 -3.48 -8.00 7.67
N THR A 36 -3.83 -7.33 8.76
CA THR A 36 -4.20 -5.92 8.71
C THR A 36 -3.01 -5.03 8.40
N ALA A 37 -1.81 -5.35 8.88
CA ALA A 37 -0.59 -4.62 8.53
C ALA A 37 -0.31 -4.69 7.02
N TYR A 38 -0.41 -5.88 6.40
CA TYR A 38 -0.25 -6.05 4.96
C TYR A 38 -1.35 -5.34 4.16
N THR A 39 -2.60 -5.44 4.60
CA THR A 39 -3.74 -4.77 3.97
C THR A 39 -3.58 -3.25 3.98
N ARG A 40 -3.12 -2.69 5.10
CA ARG A 40 -2.82 -1.25 5.26
C ARG A 40 -1.65 -0.81 4.37
N LEU A 41 -0.61 -1.64 4.26
CA LEU A 41 0.52 -1.37 3.37
C LEU A 41 0.07 -1.22 1.90
N ASN A 42 -0.77 -2.14 1.42
CA ASN A 42 -1.34 -2.07 0.07
C ASN A 42 -2.22 -0.82 -0.12
N TYR A 43 -3.03 -0.48 0.89
CA TYR A 43 -3.83 0.73 0.88
C TYR A 43 -2.98 2.00 0.72
N TRP A 44 -1.92 2.14 1.50
CA TRP A 44 -1.02 3.30 1.40
C TRP A 44 -0.36 3.42 0.02
N GLY A 45 0.08 2.30 -0.54
CA GLY A 45 0.61 2.27 -1.90
C GLY A 45 -0.43 2.73 -2.94
N GLY A 46 -1.64 2.19 -2.85
CA GLY A 46 -2.77 2.56 -3.72
C GLY A 46 -3.18 4.03 -3.59
N LYS A 47 -3.32 4.52 -2.35
CA LYS A 47 -3.58 5.94 -2.04
C LYS A 47 -2.52 6.85 -2.65
N ALA A 48 -1.24 6.52 -2.48
CA ALA A 48 -0.14 7.36 -2.96
C ALA A 48 -0.14 7.48 -4.49
N VAL A 49 -0.27 6.38 -5.22
CA VAL A 49 -0.32 6.41 -6.70
C VAL A 49 -1.58 7.09 -7.22
N MET A 50 -2.73 6.92 -6.54
CA MET A 50 -3.99 7.54 -6.93
C MET A 50 -3.95 9.07 -6.77
N LEU A 51 -3.49 9.56 -5.62
CA LEU A 51 -3.34 11.00 -5.37
C LEU A 51 -2.31 11.62 -6.31
N ARG A 52 -1.16 10.99 -6.52
CA ARG A 52 -0.15 11.46 -7.47
C ARG A 52 -0.70 11.51 -8.89
N THR A 53 -1.51 10.54 -9.30
CA THR A 53 -2.18 10.52 -10.61
C THR A 53 -3.10 11.73 -10.77
N ALA A 54 -3.95 12.01 -9.79
CA ALA A 54 -4.82 13.17 -9.81
C ALA A 54 -4.03 14.49 -9.92
N GLU A 55 -2.96 14.64 -9.14
CA GLU A 55 -2.16 15.87 -9.13
C GLU A 55 -1.37 16.08 -10.42
N GLN A 56 -0.81 15.00 -10.98
CA GLN A 56 0.11 15.04 -12.12
C GLN A 56 -0.59 15.33 -13.44
N VAL A 57 -1.80 14.79 -13.66
CA VAL A 57 -2.51 14.92 -14.94
C VAL A 57 -3.03 16.33 -15.10
N PRO A 58 -2.75 17.02 -16.26
CA PRO A 58 -3.29 18.33 -16.57
C PRO A 58 -4.82 18.37 -16.57
N GLU A 59 -5.40 19.51 -16.20
CA GLU A 59 -6.86 19.66 -16.05
C GLU A 59 -7.63 19.41 -17.35
N GLU A 60 -7.06 19.80 -18.50
CA GLU A 60 -7.66 19.58 -19.81
C GLU A 60 -7.93 18.10 -20.13
N TYR A 61 -7.26 17.17 -19.44
CA TYR A 61 -7.50 15.73 -19.61
C TYR A 61 -8.49 15.14 -18.62
N TYR A 62 -9.04 15.92 -17.72
CA TYR A 62 -10.04 15.41 -16.75
C TYR A 62 -11.36 14.99 -17.42
N SER A 63 -11.72 15.61 -18.54
CA SER A 63 -12.87 15.21 -19.37
C SER A 63 -12.55 14.07 -20.35
N PHE A 64 -11.29 13.68 -20.50
CA PHE A 64 -10.88 12.65 -21.44
C PHE A 64 -11.41 11.28 -21.06
N ARG A 65 -11.94 10.56 -22.06
CA ARG A 65 -12.29 9.14 -22.03
C ARG A 65 -11.94 8.51 -23.36
N PRO A 66 -11.44 7.26 -23.39
CA PRO A 66 -11.10 6.57 -24.65
C PRO A 66 -12.31 6.32 -25.56
N THR A 67 -13.47 6.05 -24.97
CA THR A 67 -14.76 5.82 -25.66
C THR A 67 -15.90 6.38 -24.81
N ASP A 68 -17.10 6.57 -25.41
CA ASP A 68 -18.26 7.05 -24.68
C ASP A 68 -18.82 6.00 -23.68
N ALA A 69 -18.45 4.74 -23.83
CA ALA A 69 -18.91 3.64 -22.97
C ALA A 69 -18.21 3.61 -21.59
N VAL A 70 -17.15 4.40 -21.38
CA VAL A 70 -16.37 4.40 -20.14
C VAL A 70 -16.40 5.77 -19.46
N ARG A 71 -16.09 5.79 -18.16
CA ARG A 71 -15.96 7.01 -17.36
C ARG A 71 -14.84 7.90 -17.91
N SER A 72 -14.98 9.23 -17.81
CA SER A 72 -13.86 10.13 -18.01
C SER A 72 -12.83 9.98 -16.88
N PHE A 73 -11.63 10.53 -17.10
CA PHE A 73 -10.56 10.55 -16.08
C PHE A 73 -11.06 11.13 -14.76
N GLY A 74 -11.70 12.32 -14.79
CA GLY A 74 -12.27 12.96 -13.60
C GLY A 74 -13.39 12.13 -12.95
N GLN A 75 -14.26 11.51 -13.76
CA GLN A 75 -15.32 10.64 -13.24
C GLN A 75 -14.76 9.42 -12.51
N ILE A 76 -13.64 8.84 -12.97
CA ILE A 76 -12.97 7.73 -12.25
C ILE A 76 -12.47 8.22 -10.89
N LEU A 77 -11.85 9.41 -10.80
CA LEU A 77 -11.39 9.96 -9.52
C LEU A 77 -12.55 10.19 -8.55
N GLY A 78 -13.66 10.77 -9.04
CA GLY A 78 -14.88 10.98 -8.23
C GLY A 78 -15.49 9.66 -7.75
N HIS A 79 -15.55 8.67 -8.63
CA HIS A 79 -16.01 7.31 -8.31
C HIS A 79 -15.15 6.62 -7.24
N VAL A 80 -13.83 6.73 -7.35
CA VAL A 80 -12.91 6.21 -6.32
C VAL A 80 -13.12 6.92 -4.99
N ALA A 81 -13.33 8.26 -4.99
CA ALA A 81 -13.60 9.00 -3.77
C ALA A 81 -14.93 8.56 -3.10
N ASP A 82 -16.02 8.41 -3.88
CA ASP A 82 -17.28 7.88 -3.36
C ASP A 82 -17.14 6.46 -2.80
N ALA A 83 -16.35 5.61 -3.47
CA ALA A 83 -16.08 4.24 -3.02
C ALA A 83 -15.28 4.18 -1.71
N GLN A 84 -14.33 5.12 -1.47
CA GLN A 84 -13.65 5.19 -0.18
C GLN A 84 -14.66 5.37 0.96
N TYR A 85 -15.59 6.31 0.84
CA TYR A 85 -16.65 6.51 1.84
C TYR A 85 -17.51 5.27 2.00
N TYR A 86 -17.87 4.61 0.91
CA TYR A 86 -18.70 3.41 0.94
C TYR A 86 -18.03 2.25 1.69
N PHE A 87 -16.84 1.83 1.26
CA PHE A 87 -16.15 0.70 1.88
C PHE A 87 -15.74 0.99 3.32
N CYS A 88 -15.20 2.18 3.58
CA CYS A 88 -14.67 2.50 4.90
C CYS A 88 -15.78 2.75 5.93
N SER A 89 -16.93 3.27 5.55
CA SER A 89 -18.08 3.37 6.45
C SER A 89 -18.60 1.98 6.85
N VAL A 90 -18.68 1.04 5.91
CA VAL A 90 -19.06 -0.35 6.22
C VAL A 90 -18.07 -1.01 7.17
N ALA A 91 -16.74 -0.88 6.93
CA ALA A 91 -15.71 -1.43 7.80
C ALA A 91 -15.75 -0.83 9.21
N ARG A 92 -16.13 0.45 9.34
CA ARG A 92 -16.26 1.17 10.62
C ARG A 92 -17.60 0.95 11.29
N GLY A 93 -18.59 0.38 10.60
CA GLY A 93 -19.96 0.24 11.10
C GLY A 93 -20.70 1.58 11.16
N GLU A 94 -20.35 2.54 10.32
CA GLU A 94 -20.93 3.88 10.26
C GLU A 94 -21.88 4.03 9.07
N LYS A 95 -22.75 5.03 9.15
CA LYS A 95 -23.58 5.41 8.01
C LYS A 95 -22.70 6.05 6.93
N ASN A 96 -22.83 5.57 5.68
CA ASN A 96 -22.14 6.19 4.55
C ASN A 96 -22.60 7.66 4.37
N PRO A 97 -21.66 8.64 4.36
CA PRO A 97 -22.01 10.06 4.13
C PRO A 97 -22.58 10.33 2.74
N PHE A 98 -22.33 9.47 1.77
CA PHE A 98 -22.86 9.52 0.39
C PHE A 98 -22.64 10.89 -0.31
N PRO A 99 -21.42 11.37 -0.47
CA PRO A 99 -21.15 12.71 -0.99
C PRO A 99 -21.46 12.86 -2.49
N ASN A 100 -21.64 11.74 -3.22
CA ASN A 100 -21.99 11.71 -4.65
C ASN A 100 -21.01 12.53 -5.53
N ILE A 101 -19.71 12.40 -5.25
CA ILE A 101 -18.60 13.19 -5.82
C ILE A 101 -18.53 13.01 -7.33
N GLU A 102 -18.65 11.75 -7.81
CA GLU A 102 -18.62 11.44 -9.25
C GLU A 102 -19.59 12.28 -10.07
N LYS A 103 -20.77 12.60 -9.51
CA LYS A 103 -21.82 13.33 -10.21
C LYS A 103 -21.81 14.85 -9.96
N THR A 104 -21.19 15.29 -8.86
CA THR A 104 -21.28 16.68 -8.40
C THR A 104 -19.98 17.47 -8.59
N LYS A 105 -18.85 16.80 -8.82
CA LYS A 105 -17.56 17.44 -8.98
C LYS A 105 -16.96 17.14 -10.35
N SER A 106 -16.37 18.15 -10.99
CA SER A 106 -15.75 18.00 -12.32
C SER A 106 -14.43 18.74 -12.46
N SER A 107 -14.17 19.80 -11.66
CA SER A 107 -12.90 20.51 -11.71
C SER A 107 -11.78 19.68 -11.08
N LYS A 108 -10.57 19.84 -11.58
CA LYS A 108 -9.37 19.19 -11.01
C LYS A 108 -9.20 19.49 -9.53
N ALA A 109 -9.33 20.75 -9.14
CA ALA A 109 -9.15 21.19 -7.76
C ALA A 109 -10.17 20.55 -6.81
N ASP A 110 -11.45 20.53 -7.18
CA ASP A 110 -12.50 19.93 -6.38
C ASP A 110 -12.35 18.42 -6.25
N LEU A 111 -12.00 17.75 -7.34
CA LEU A 111 -11.80 16.29 -7.34
C LEU A 111 -10.57 15.87 -6.53
N ILE A 112 -9.46 16.62 -6.57
CA ILE A 112 -8.29 16.37 -5.73
C ILE A 112 -8.64 16.55 -4.25
N THR A 113 -9.36 17.64 -3.91
CA THR A 113 -9.78 17.89 -2.53
C THR A 113 -10.69 16.77 -2.04
N ALA A 114 -11.74 16.44 -2.79
CA ALA A 114 -12.67 15.39 -2.43
C ALA A 114 -11.99 14.00 -2.30
N LEU A 115 -11.03 13.71 -3.17
CA LEU A 115 -10.25 12.46 -3.11
C LEU A 115 -9.37 12.41 -1.85
N LYS A 116 -8.71 13.52 -1.48
CA LYS A 116 -7.92 13.64 -0.24
C LYS A 116 -8.79 13.44 1.00
N ASP A 117 -9.95 14.08 1.05
CA ASP A 117 -10.89 13.95 2.16
C ASP A 117 -11.43 12.52 2.30
N ALA A 118 -11.77 11.88 1.18
CA ALA A 118 -12.21 10.49 1.15
C ALA A 118 -11.13 9.52 1.65
N PHE A 119 -9.88 9.71 1.25
CA PHE A 119 -8.76 8.93 1.78
C PHE A 119 -8.51 9.21 3.26
N ALA A 120 -8.59 10.46 3.72
CA ALA A 120 -8.46 10.79 5.13
C ALA A 120 -9.55 10.14 6.00
N TYR A 121 -10.78 10.04 5.49
CA TYR A 121 -11.85 9.28 6.13
C TYR A 121 -11.50 7.79 6.24
N CYS A 122 -10.97 7.21 5.16
CA CYS A 122 -10.55 5.82 5.12
C CYS A 122 -9.32 5.51 6.00
N ASP A 123 -8.38 6.44 6.15
CA ASP A 123 -7.20 6.27 7.01
C ASP A 123 -7.60 5.73 8.39
N GLN A 124 -8.67 6.29 8.97
CA GLN A 124 -9.18 5.88 10.30
C GLN A 124 -9.64 4.41 10.34
N ALA A 125 -10.20 3.90 9.22
CA ALA A 125 -10.61 2.50 9.14
C ALA A 125 -9.40 1.55 9.09
N TYR A 126 -8.36 1.91 8.34
CA TYR A 126 -7.15 1.08 8.21
C TYR A 126 -6.24 1.17 9.45
N GLU A 127 -6.13 2.35 10.07
CA GLU A 127 -5.29 2.55 11.26
C GLU A 127 -5.86 1.86 12.50
N GLY A 128 -7.18 1.90 12.69
CA GLY A 128 -7.85 1.29 13.83
C GLY A 128 -8.08 -0.22 13.71
N MET A 129 -7.83 -0.84 12.53
CA MET A 129 -8.12 -2.25 12.32
C MET A 129 -7.02 -3.15 12.91
N THR A 130 -7.45 -4.21 13.60
CA THR A 130 -6.60 -5.33 14.04
C THR A 130 -7.07 -6.62 13.37
N ASP A 131 -6.25 -7.68 13.38
CA ASP A 131 -6.67 -8.97 12.84
C ASP A 131 -7.90 -9.53 13.59
N VAL A 132 -8.00 -9.24 14.90
CA VAL A 132 -9.15 -9.62 15.73
C VAL A 132 -10.40 -8.86 15.30
N SER A 133 -10.38 -7.52 15.31
CA SER A 133 -11.53 -6.71 14.90
C SER A 133 -11.85 -6.87 13.41
N GLY A 134 -10.84 -7.14 12.59
CA GLY A 134 -11.00 -7.42 11.16
C GLY A 134 -11.74 -8.70 10.85
N SER A 135 -11.81 -9.65 11.80
CA SER A 135 -12.60 -10.89 11.69
C SER A 135 -14.09 -10.70 11.97
N GLU A 136 -14.50 -9.57 12.56
CA GLU A 136 -15.90 -9.26 12.81
C GLU A 136 -16.69 -9.17 11.50
N MET A 137 -17.88 -9.79 11.48
CA MET A 137 -18.69 -9.89 10.26
C MET A 137 -19.61 -8.67 10.11
N VAL A 138 -19.63 -8.13 8.89
CA VAL A 138 -20.51 -7.01 8.47
C VAL A 138 -21.24 -7.35 7.18
N MET A 139 -22.25 -6.56 6.82
CA MET A 139 -22.98 -6.71 5.56
C MET A 139 -22.39 -5.76 4.51
N LEU A 140 -21.99 -6.32 3.35
CA LEU A 140 -21.59 -5.57 2.16
C LEU A 140 -22.33 -6.12 0.95
N MET A 141 -23.10 -5.30 0.25
CA MET A 141 -23.87 -5.71 -0.96
C MET A 141 -24.74 -6.97 -0.77
N GLY A 142 -25.30 -7.16 0.42
CA GLY A 142 -26.12 -8.33 0.74
C GLY A 142 -25.32 -9.58 1.19
N PHE A 143 -23.99 -9.52 1.19
CA PHE A 143 -23.13 -10.60 1.67
C PHE A 143 -22.59 -10.31 3.06
N LYS A 144 -22.54 -11.34 3.92
CA LYS A 144 -21.91 -11.28 5.24
C LYS A 144 -20.43 -11.62 5.08
N ILE A 145 -19.57 -10.63 5.29
CA ILE A 145 -18.11 -10.76 5.11
C ILE A 145 -17.35 -10.13 6.29
N PRO A 146 -16.11 -10.52 6.56
CA PRO A 146 -15.32 -9.89 7.61
C PRO A 146 -14.96 -8.42 7.28
N LYS A 147 -14.85 -7.56 8.29
CA LYS A 147 -14.42 -6.16 8.11
C LYS A 147 -13.12 -6.04 7.33
N LEU A 148 -12.14 -6.90 7.60
CA LEU A 148 -10.89 -6.94 6.84
C LEU A 148 -11.14 -7.26 5.35
N GLY A 149 -12.11 -8.12 5.04
CA GLY A 149 -12.53 -8.41 3.67
C GLY A 149 -13.09 -7.18 2.94
N VAL A 150 -13.82 -6.30 3.67
CA VAL A 150 -14.27 -5.00 3.14
C VAL A 150 -13.08 -4.13 2.74
N LEU A 151 -12.06 -4.01 3.60
CA LEU A 151 -10.86 -3.21 3.33
C LEU A 151 -10.00 -3.81 2.20
N ILE A 152 -9.93 -5.13 2.09
CA ILE A 152 -9.29 -5.81 0.96
C ILE A 152 -10.04 -5.48 -0.34
N GLY A 153 -11.38 -5.53 -0.33
CA GLY A 153 -12.22 -5.12 -1.46
C GLY A 153 -11.99 -3.67 -1.87
N ASN A 154 -11.83 -2.76 -0.91
CA ASN A 154 -11.45 -1.38 -1.20
C ASN A 154 -10.09 -1.27 -1.91
N ASN A 155 -9.09 -2.02 -1.45
CA ASN A 155 -7.77 -2.05 -2.11
C ASN A 155 -7.84 -2.58 -3.54
N GLN A 156 -8.64 -3.61 -3.78
CA GLN A 156 -8.88 -4.15 -5.13
C GLN A 156 -9.54 -3.10 -6.03
N HIS A 157 -10.55 -2.38 -5.52
CA HIS A 157 -11.24 -1.33 -6.25
C HIS A 157 -10.31 -0.14 -6.59
N ILE A 158 -9.44 0.29 -5.65
CA ILE A 158 -8.40 1.29 -5.93
C ILE A 158 -7.49 0.81 -7.06
N SER A 159 -7.02 -0.44 -6.99
CA SER A 159 -6.10 -1.02 -7.97
C SER A 159 -6.72 -1.16 -9.36
N GLU A 160 -8.00 -1.57 -9.45
CA GLU A 160 -8.77 -1.65 -10.69
C GLU A 160 -8.84 -0.29 -11.38
N HIS A 161 -9.26 0.74 -10.65
CA HIS A 161 -9.40 2.09 -11.22
C HIS A 161 -8.07 2.78 -11.46
N TYR A 162 -7.05 2.50 -10.68
CA TYR A 162 -5.70 2.95 -11.00
C TYR A 162 -5.20 2.35 -12.33
N GLY A 163 -5.46 1.06 -12.56
CA GLY A 163 -5.15 0.41 -13.84
C GLY A 163 -5.83 1.09 -15.04
N ASN A 164 -7.12 1.48 -14.89
CA ASN A 164 -7.82 2.25 -15.91
C ASN A 164 -7.14 3.60 -16.15
N LEU A 165 -6.80 4.35 -15.10
CA LEU A 165 -6.13 5.65 -15.20
C LEU A 165 -4.73 5.54 -15.80
N VAL A 166 -3.97 4.48 -15.52
CA VAL A 166 -2.68 4.18 -16.17
C VAL A 166 -2.84 4.13 -17.70
N THR A 167 -3.88 3.45 -18.19
CA THR A 167 -4.17 3.38 -19.63
C THR A 167 -4.49 4.77 -20.19
N TYR A 168 -5.31 5.57 -19.49
CA TYR A 168 -5.66 6.93 -19.93
C TYR A 168 -4.44 7.84 -19.99
N MET A 169 -3.55 7.77 -18.98
CA MET A 169 -2.30 8.52 -18.94
C MET A 169 -1.40 8.15 -20.12
N ARG A 170 -1.24 6.85 -20.41
CA ARG A 170 -0.43 6.38 -21.56
C ARG A 170 -0.98 6.89 -22.89
N LEU A 171 -2.28 6.91 -23.09
CA LEU A 171 -2.92 7.49 -24.27
C LEU A 171 -2.66 9.00 -24.43
N LYS A 172 -2.28 9.69 -23.35
CA LYS A 172 -1.90 11.11 -23.33
C LYS A 172 -0.39 11.32 -23.21
N ASN A 173 0.44 10.28 -23.41
CA ASN A 173 1.90 10.32 -23.28
C ASN A 173 2.39 10.78 -21.89
N ILE A 174 1.58 10.53 -20.83
CA ILE A 174 1.94 10.82 -19.44
C ILE A 174 2.47 9.55 -18.81
N VAL A 175 3.64 9.63 -18.16
CA VAL A 175 4.22 8.49 -17.42
C VAL A 175 3.44 8.27 -16.13
N PRO A 176 2.82 7.09 -15.89
CA PRO A 176 2.09 6.82 -14.65
C PRO A 176 3.02 6.78 -13.43
N PRO A 177 2.53 7.16 -12.24
CA PRO A 177 3.34 7.13 -11.01
C PRO A 177 4.00 5.79 -10.72
N SER A 178 3.34 4.67 -10.96
CA SER A 178 3.90 3.32 -10.79
C SER A 178 5.05 2.99 -11.77
N SER A 179 5.23 3.79 -12.83
CA SER A 179 6.31 3.67 -13.80
C SER A 179 7.37 4.79 -13.63
N ASP A 180 7.22 5.65 -12.64
CA ASP A 180 8.22 6.66 -12.26
C ASP A 180 9.16 6.12 -11.18
N PRO A 181 10.45 5.79 -11.50
CA PRO A 181 11.37 5.22 -10.53
C PRO A 181 11.69 6.14 -9.35
N ALA A 182 11.64 7.47 -9.55
CA ALA A 182 11.92 8.43 -8.49
C ALA A 182 10.77 8.45 -7.48
N PHE A 183 9.53 8.53 -7.95
CA PHE A 183 8.35 8.48 -7.12
C PHE A 183 8.25 7.14 -6.36
N MET A 184 8.49 6.00 -7.02
CA MET A 184 8.45 4.69 -6.38
C MET A 184 9.52 4.53 -5.30
N ARG A 185 10.74 5.05 -5.49
CA ARG A 185 11.76 5.08 -4.44
C ARG A 185 11.32 5.89 -3.23
N GLN A 186 10.69 7.05 -3.44
CA GLN A 186 10.17 7.90 -2.36
C GLN A 186 9.12 7.17 -1.54
N ILE A 187 8.14 6.50 -2.17
CA ILE A 187 7.11 5.70 -1.49
C ILE A 187 7.76 4.59 -0.66
N MET A 188 8.67 3.82 -1.27
CA MET A 188 9.34 2.72 -0.58
C MET A 188 10.15 3.16 0.65
N GLN A 189 10.68 4.37 0.65
CA GLN A 189 11.36 4.96 1.81
C GLN A 189 10.37 5.36 2.92
N GLN A 190 9.17 5.84 2.56
CA GLN A 190 8.13 6.19 3.54
C GLN A 190 7.54 4.96 4.23
N ILE A 191 7.37 3.87 3.49
CA ILE A 191 6.84 2.60 3.99
C ILE A 191 7.80 1.91 5.00
N LYS A 192 9.11 2.13 4.86
CA LYS A 192 10.14 1.52 5.73
C LYS A 192 10.34 2.23 7.07
N LYS A 193 9.75 3.40 7.26
CA LYS A 193 9.76 4.17 8.52
C LYS A 193 8.57 3.82 9.40
#